data_e41ebb25ead2b507751c4dbc3878ff0d
#
_entry.id   e41ebb25ead2b507751c4dbc3878ff0d
#
_cell.length_a   1.000
_cell.length_b   1.000
_cell.length_c   1.000
_cell.angle_alpha   90.00
_cell.angle_beta   90.00
_cell.angle_gamma   90.00
#
_symmetry.space_group_name_H-M   'P 1'
#
loop_
_entity.id
_entity.type
_entity.pdbx_description
1 polymer ?
#
loop_
_entity_poly.entity_id
_entity_poly.type
_entity_poly.pdbx_seq_one_letter_code
_entity_poly.pdbx_strand_id
1 'polypeptide(L)'
;GDRYEKKNELIEKLNQGYLVICDRYVPSNIAHQTAKYNDIKEKNGLKKSIEELEYNIYKLPKPDLIFFLNMNPDISDKLILNKAKRDYTDKKKDLHENDNSYLKNVYHTFCEMVSNENWENIMSNENDNLKTIEEIQHEIIDTLAKRGFINE
;
A
#
# COMPACT_ATOMS: atom_id res chain seq x y z
N GLY A 1 -2.26 16.90 -6.83
CA GLY A 1 -1.20 17.35 -6.15
C GLY A 1 0.18 16.80 -6.44
N ASP A 2 0.81 16.32 -5.43
CA ASP A 2 2.24 16.00 -5.41
C ASP A 2 2.69 15.02 -6.52
N ARG A 3 1.91 13.94 -6.76
CA ARG A 3 2.21 12.98 -7.85
C ARG A 3 2.18 13.61 -9.25
N TYR A 4 1.26 14.55 -9.47
CA TYR A 4 1.16 15.24 -10.75
C TYR A 4 2.36 16.18 -10.97
N GLU A 5 2.85 16.85 -9.94
CA GLU A 5 4.03 17.72 -10.00
C GLU A 5 5.29 16.91 -10.31
N LYS A 6 5.40 15.69 -9.79
CA LYS A 6 6.53 14.77 -10.01
C LYS A 6 6.43 13.93 -11.29
N LYS A 7 5.35 14.04 -12.05
CA LYS A 7 5.07 13.21 -13.22
C LYS A 7 6.19 13.24 -14.26
N ASN A 8 6.66 14.44 -14.62
CA ASN A 8 7.65 14.58 -15.69
C ASN A 8 8.99 13.97 -15.29
N GLU A 9 9.42 14.18 -14.03
CA GLU A 9 10.61 13.56 -13.47
C GLU A 9 10.50 12.02 -13.47
N LEU A 10 9.34 11.48 -13.08
CA LEU A 10 9.07 10.05 -13.09
C LEU A 10 9.17 9.46 -14.51
N ILE A 11 8.51 10.09 -15.49
CA ILE A 11 8.54 9.63 -16.89
C ILE A 11 9.96 9.71 -17.45
N GLU A 12 10.70 10.78 -17.16
CA GLU A 12 12.09 10.92 -17.61
C GLU A 12 12.97 9.78 -17.09
N LYS A 13 12.88 9.46 -15.79
CA LYS A 13 13.62 8.35 -15.17
C LYS A 13 13.27 7.00 -15.82
N LEU A 14 11.99 6.73 -16.01
CA LEU A 14 11.54 5.50 -16.69
C LEU A 14 12.07 5.39 -18.11
N ASN A 15 12.05 6.49 -18.88
CA ASN A 15 12.58 6.52 -20.25
C ASN A 15 14.11 6.34 -20.29
N GLN A 16 14.83 6.69 -19.24
CA GLN A 16 16.25 6.44 -19.07
C GLN A 16 16.57 5.00 -18.64
N GLY A 17 15.55 4.16 -18.40
CA GLY A 17 15.71 2.76 -17.98
C GLY A 17 15.94 2.57 -16.48
N TYR A 18 15.64 3.57 -15.66
CA TYR A 18 15.72 3.42 -14.21
C TYR A 18 14.58 2.56 -13.68
N LEU A 19 14.89 1.72 -12.70
CA LEU A 19 13.89 1.17 -11.79
C LEU A 19 13.49 2.25 -10.79
N VAL A 20 12.22 2.64 -10.80
CA VAL A 20 11.69 3.69 -9.91
C VAL A 20 10.80 3.06 -8.84
N ILE A 21 11.15 3.26 -7.60
CA ILE A 21 10.38 2.78 -6.44
C ILE A 21 9.59 3.95 -5.86
N CYS A 22 8.28 3.79 -5.78
CA CYS A 22 7.38 4.75 -5.16
C CYS A 22 6.89 4.21 -3.82
N ASP A 23 7.19 4.92 -2.74
CA ASP A 23 6.54 4.66 -1.44
C ASP A 23 5.16 5.30 -1.46
N ARG A 24 4.13 4.45 -1.60
CA ARG A 24 2.73 4.79 -1.85
C ARG A 24 2.53 5.49 -3.21
N TYR A 25 1.53 5.01 -3.93
CA TYR A 25 1.18 5.54 -5.26
C TYR A 25 -0.35 5.52 -5.44
N VAL A 26 -0.85 5.59 -6.68
CA VAL A 26 -2.29 5.60 -6.99
C VAL A 26 -3.06 4.45 -6.32
N PRO A 27 -2.57 3.19 -6.29
CA PRO A 27 -3.27 2.09 -5.61
C PRO A 27 -3.53 2.36 -4.12
N SER A 28 -2.58 3.00 -3.43
CA SER A 28 -2.77 3.39 -2.03
C SER A 28 -3.89 4.43 -1.88
N ASN A 29 -3.98 5.40 -2.79
CA ASN A 29 -5.09 6.37 -2.81
C ASN A 29 -6.44 5.66 -3.02
N ILE A 30 -6.51 4.74 -3.97
CA ILE A 30 -7.71 3.93 -4.23
C ILE A 30 -8.14 3.20 -2.95
N ALA A 31 -7.24 2.44 -2.32
CA ALA A 31 -7.55 1.68 -1.11
C ALA A 31 -8.10 2.56 0.01
N HIS A 32 -7.42 3.68 0.31
CA HIS A 32 -7.82 4.59 1.37
C HIS A 32 -9.14 5.33 1.09
N GLN A 33 -9.42 5.68 -0.16
CA GLN A 33 -10.67 6.39 -0.49
C GLN A 33 -11.86 5.43 -0.54
N THR A 34 -11.69 4.26 -1.15
CA THR A 34 -12.78 3.29 -1.29
C THR A 34 -13.12 2.58 0.03
N ALA A 35 -12.17 2.45 0.96
CA ALA A 35 -12.42 1.91 2.30
C ALA A 35 -13.44 2.70 3.14
N LYS A 36 -13.76 3.93 2.75
CA LYS A 36 -14.77 4.79 3.41
C LYS A 36 -16.20 4.39 3.07
N TYR A 37 -16.40 3.56 2.06
CA TYR A 37 -17.70 3.14 1.56
C TYR A 37 -17.94 1.66 1.85
N ASN A 38 -19.18 1.29 2.13
CA ASN A 38 -19.58 -0.09 2.35
C ASN A 38 -20.25 -0.70 1.10
N ASP A 39 -20.89 0.12 0.28
CA ASP A 39 -21.55 -0.33 -0.94
C ASP A 39 -20.54 -0.62 -2.05
N ILE A 40 -20.63 -1.81 -2.64
CA ILE A 40 -19.70 -2.29 -3.68
C ILE A 40 -19.78 -1.46 -4.97
N LYS A 41 -20.95 -0.91 -5.30
CA LYS A 41 -21.12 -0.09 -6.51
C LYS A 41 -20.45 1.27 -6.32
N GLU A 42 -20.59 1.85 -5.12
CA GLU A 42 -19.91 3.11 -4.76
C GLU A 42 -18.39 2.93 -4.77
N LYS A 43 -17.88 1.84 -4.15
CA LYS A 43 -16.45 1.49 -4.18
C LYS A 43 -15.93 1.39 -5.62
N ASN A 44 -16.61 0.63 -6.46
CA ASN A 44 -16.20 0.41 -7.85
C ASN A 44 -16.32 1.70 -8.70
N GLY A 45 -17.33 2.50 -8.47
CA GLY A 45 -17.50 3.80 -9.12
C GLY A 45 -16.37 4.76 -8.77
N LEU A 46 -16.04 4.88 -7.49
CA LEU A 46 -14.95 5.73 -7.02
C LEU A 46 -13.59 5.24 -7.51
N LYS A 47 -13.32 3.93 -7.45
CA LYS A 47 -12.10 3.34 -8.02
C LYS A 47 -11.91 3.75 -9.48
N LYS A 48 -12.93 3.53 -10.33
CA LYS A 48 -12.89 3.91 -11.74
C LYS A 48 -12.64 5.41 -11.94
N SER A 49 -13.27 6.26 -11.12
CA SER A 49 -13.09 7.72 -11.20
C SER A 49 -11.66 8.13 -10.85
N ILE A 50 -11.05 7.49 -9.84
CA ILE A 50 -9.66 7.75 -9.46
C ILE A 50 -8.71 7.26 -10.57
N GLU A 51 -8.91 6.05 -11.11
CA GLU A 51 -8.12 5.51 -12.22
C GLU A 51 -8.21 6.38 -13.46
N GLU A 52 -9.40 6.85 -13.81
CA GLU A 52 -9.61 7.77 -14.94
C GLU A 52 -8.86 9.08 -14.75
N LEU A 53 -8.99 9.69 -13.58
CA LEU A 53 -8.31 10.94 -13.26
C LEU A 53 -6.79 10.80 -13.30
N GLU A 54 -6.26 9.81 -12.58
CA GLU A 54 -4.81 9.67 -12.37
C GLU A 54 -4.10 9.14 -13.64
N TYR A 55 -4.65 8.11 -14.28
CA TYR A 55 -3.98 7.46 -15.41
C TYR A 55 -4.36 8.03 -16.77
N ASN A 56 -5.63 8.44 -16.97
CA ASN A 56 -6.10 8.88 -18.27
C ASN A 56 -6.07 10.40 -18.43
N ILE A 57 -6.41 11.18 -17.39
CA ILE A 57 -6.40 12.65 -17.44
C ILE A 57 -5.00 13.17 -17.09
N TYR A 58 -4.48 12.79 -15.91
CA TYR A 58 -3.15 13.23 -15.47
C TYR A 58 -2.01 12.51 -16.19
N LYS A 59 -2.30 11.38 -16.89
CA LYS A 59 -1.29 10.60 -17.62
C LYS A 59 -0.14 10.14 -16.73
N LEU A 60 -0.43 9.77 -15.48
CA LEU A 60 0.56 9.14 -14.61
C LEU A 60 0.88 7.74 -15.14
N PRO A 61 2.14 7.30 -15.11
CA PRO A 61 2.50 5.94 -15.45
C PRO A 61 1.78 4.93 -14.54
N LYS A 62 1.29 3.83 -15.12
CA LYS A 62 0.81 2.72 -14.31
C LYS A 62 1.99 1.97 -13.72
N PRO A 63 1.91 1.49 -12.46
CA PRO A 63 2.97 0.67 -11.90
C PRO A 63 3.04 -0.68 -12.61
N ASP A 64 4.26 -1.12 -12.94
CA ASP A 64 4.50 -2.44 -13.53
C ASP A 64 4.35 -3.54 -12.48
N LEU A 65 4.74 -3.26 -11.23
CA LEU A 65 4.65 -4.16 -10.10
C LEU A 65 4.29 -3.39 -8.83
N ILE A 66 3.45 -4.00 -8.00
CA ILE A 66 3.01 -3.41 -6.74
C ILE A 66 3.28 -4.41 -5.62
N PHE A 67 4.06 -4.01 -4.62
CA PHE A 67 4.25 -4.77 -3.40
C PHE A 67 3.26 -4.31 -2.33
N PHE A 68 2.51 -5.24 -1.81
CA PHE A 68 1.70 -5.02 -0.61
C PHE A 68 2.44 -5.64 0.59
N LEU A 69 2.99 -4.79 1.43
CA LEU A 69 3.57 -5.22 2.71
C LEU A 69 2.43 -5.53 3.67
N ASN A 70 2.04 -6.79 3.68
CA ASN A 70 0.86 -7.26 4.37
C ASN A 70 1.17 -7.53 5.85
N MET A 71 0.60 -6.69 6.70
CA MET A 71 0.62 -6.87 8.16
C MET A 71 -0.80 -6.96 8.67
N ASN A 72 -1.11 -8.05 9.38
CA ASN A 72 -2.42 -8.17 10.02
C ASN A 72 -2.64 -7.01 11.02
N PRO A 73 -3.76 -6.28 10.93
CA PRO A 73 -4.07 -5.17 11.83
C PRO A 73 -4.01 -5.53 13.32
N ASP A 74 -4.45 -6.73 13.70
CA ASP A 74 -4.42 -7.16 15.09
C ASP A 74 -2.98 -7.32 15.64
N ILE A 75 -2.02 -7.66 14.79
CA ILE A 75 -0.58 -7.69 15.14
C ILE A 75 -0.05 -6.26 15.21
N SER A 76 -0.40 -5.41 14.25
CA SER A 76 -0.03 -4.00 14.25
C SER A 76 -0.51 -3.29 15.52
N ASP A 77 -1.75 -3.53 15.93
CA ASP A 77 -2.33 -2.96 17.16
C ASP A 77 -1.57 -3.40 18.41
N LYS A 78 -1.22 -4.69 18.51
CA LYS A 78 -0.39 -5.20 19.63
C LYS A 78 0.98 -4.51 19.69
N LEU A 79 1.59 -4.25 18.55
CA LEU A 79 2.89 -3.56 18.47
C LEU A 79 2.78 -2.09 18.89
N ILE A 80 1.73 -1.40 18.45
CA ILE A 80 1.44 0.00 18.81
C ILE A 80 1.17 0.09 20.32
N LEU A 81 0.37 -0.82 20.88
CA LEU A 81 0.08 -0.87 22.30
C LEU A 81 1.33 -1.14 23.15
N ASN A 82 2.23 -2.02 22.69
CA ASN A 82 3.50 -2.29 23.36
C ASN A 82 4.47 -1.08 23.31
N LYS A 83 4.40 -0.29 22.25
CA LYS A 83 5.15 0.96 22.10
C LYS A 83 4.54 2.09 22.94
N ALA A 84 3.20 2.19 22.98
CA ALA A 84 2.45 3.20 23.74
C ALA A 84 2.45 2.98 25.26
N LYS A 85 2.71 1.77 25.77
CA LYS A 85 2.93 1.52 27.21
C LYS A 85 4.13 2.29 27.78
N ARG A 86 4.94 2.90 26.91
CA ARG A 86 6.05 3.79 27.33
C ARG A 86 5.66 5.27 27.46
N ASP A 87 4.50 5.71 26.90
CA ASP A 87 4.06 7.12 26.90
C ASP A 87 2.54 7.22 27.04
N TYR A 88 2.01 7.14 28.27
CA TYR A 88 0.56 7.10 28.50
C TYR A 88 -0.06 8.46 28.82
N THR A 89 -1.13 8.84 28.07
CA THR A 89 -2.19 9.78 28.51
C THR A 89 -3.56 9.31 28.02
N ASP A 90 -4.55 9.30 28.93
CA ASP A 90 -5.89 8.69 28.84
C ASP A 90 -6.85 9.24 27.75
N LYS A 91 -6.52 10.31 27.03
CA LYS A 91 -7.41 10.95 26.02
C LYS A 91 -7.45 10.29 24.66
N LYS A 92 -6.75 9.17 24.43
CA LYS A 92 -6.58 8.53 23.11
C LYS A 92 -7.52 7.36 22.80
N LYS A 93 -8.39 6.92 23.72
CA LYS A 93 -9.17 5.69 23.52
C LYS A 93 -10.25 5.79 22.43
N ASP A 94 -11.05 6.85 22.40
CA ASP A 94 -12.19 6.99 21.46
C ASP A 94 -11.75 7.29 20.02
N LEU A 95 -10.63 7.99 19.84
CA LEU A 95 -10.03 8.21 18.53
C LEU A 95 -9.44 6.92 17.95
N HIS A 96 -8.86 6.05 18.81
CA HIS A 96 -8.27 4.77 18.39
C HIS A 96 -9.30 3.76 17.86
N GLU A 97 -10.51 3.66 18.43
CA GLU A 97 -11.52 2.68 17.97
C GLU A 97 -12.06 3.02 16.59
N ASN A 98 -12.31 4.29 16.29
CA ASN A 98 -12.75 4.74 14.96
C ASN A 98 -11.62 4.61 13.93
N ASP A 99 -10.37 4.92 14.29
CA ASP A 99 -9.20 4.73 13.44
C ASP A 99 -8.93 3.26 13.15
N ASN A 100 -9.12 2.37 14.14
CA ASN A 100 -8.94 0.92 13.96
C ASN A 100 -9.96 0.32 12.99
N SER A 101 -11.22 0.70 13.08
CA SER A 101 -12.26 0.24 12.14
C SER A 101 -11.94 0.67 10.71
N TYR A 102 -11.54 1.92 10.52
CA TYR A 102 -11.14 2.44 9.22
C TYR A 102 -9.89 1.72 8.67
N LEU A 103 -8.86 1.53 9.50
CA LEU A 103 -7.63 0.83 9.09
C LEU A 103 -7.89 -0.63 8.73
N LYS A 104 -8.79 -1.32 9.44
CA LYS A 104 -9.24 -2.67 9.06
C LYS A 104 -9.93 -2.68 7.70
N ASN A 105 -10.78 -1.70 7.41
CA ASN A 105 -11.42 -1.56 6.11
C ASN A 105 -10.39 -1.28 4.99
N VAL A 106 -9.40 -0.44 5.24
CA VAL A 106 -8.29 -0.19 4.30
C VAL A 106 -7.52 -1.49 4.05
N TYR A 107 -7.18 -2.23 5.11
CA TYR A 107 -6.50 -3.52 5.00
C TYR A 107 -7.28 -4.51 4.14
N HIS A 108 -8.58 -4.69 4.41
CA HIS A 108 -9.44 -5.57 3.60
C HIS A 108 -9.49 -5.14 2.13
N THR A 109 -9.55 -3.83 1.88
CA THR A 109 -9.52 -3.31 0.50
C THR A 109 -8.20 -3.64 -0.19
N PHE A 110 -7.06 -3.54 0.48
CA PHE A 110 -5.78 -3.99 -0.08
C PHE A 110 -5.77 -5.50 -0.35
N CYS A 111 -6.31 -6.33 0.55
CA CYS A 111 -6.42 -7.78 0.35
C CYS A 111 -7.29 -8.13 -0.89
N GLU A 112 -8.34 -7.36 -1.16
CA GLU A 112 -9.15 -7.50 -2.37
C GLU A 112 -8.36 -7.12 -3.64
N MET A 113 -7.53 -6.07 -3.56
CA MET A 113 -6.75 -5.57 -4.70
C MET A 113 -5.56 -6.45 -5.05
N VAL A 114 -4.98 -7.15 -4.09
CA VAL A 114 -3.77 -7.97 -4.26
C VAL A 114 -3.96 -9.20 -5.15
N SER A 115 -5.20 -9.56 -5.47
CA SER A 115 -5.50 -10.66 -6.40
C SER A 115 -5.18 -10.36 -7.88
N ASN A 116 -4.77 -9.15 -8.21
CA ASN A 116 -4.39 -8.78 -9.58
C ASN A 116 -2.97 -9.26 -9.91
N GLU A 117 -2.71 -9.56 -11.18
CA GLU A 117 -1.45 -10.17 -11.66
C GLU A 117 -0.19 -9.35 -11.41
N ASN A 118 -0.30 -8.02 -11.33
CA ASN A 118 0.84 -7.14 -11.07
C ASN A 118 1.03 -6.79 -9.59
N TRP A 119 0.41 -7.55 -8.70
CA TRP A 119 0.57 -7.40 -7.26
C TRP A 119 1.35 -8.57 -6.67
N GLU A 120 2.21 -8.25 -5.69
CA GLU A 120 2.90 -9.21 -4.85
C GLU A 120 2.58 -8.97 -3.39
N ASN A 121 2.13 -10.02 -2.74
CA ASN A 121 1.78 -9.99 -1.33
C ASN A 121 2.97 -10.43 -0.49
N ILE A 122 3.62 -9.50 0.18
CA ILE A 122 4.73 -9.77 1.09
C ILE A 122 4.21 -9.78 2.52
N MET A 123 4.12 -10.96 3.12
CA MET A 123 3.71 -11.07 4.53
C MET A 123 4.79 -10.47 5.44
N SER A 124 4.42 -9.50 6.27
CA SER A 124 5.32 -8.86 7.23
C SER A 124 5.52 -9.67 8.52
N ASN A 125 4.81 -10.79 8.65
CA ASN A 125 4.93 -11.70 9.78
C ASN A 125 4.82 -13.16 9.32
N GLU A 126 5.44 -14.03 10.09
CA GLU A 126 5.27 -15.48 10.00
C GLU A 126 4.69 -15.96 11.34
N ASN A 127 3.45 -16.45 11.30
CA ASN A 127 2.63 -16.67 12.50
C ASN A 127 2.54 -15.39 13.34
N ASP A 128 2.89 -15.46 14.63
CA ASP A 128 2.89 -14.31 15.56
C ASP A 128 4.22 -13.53 15.58
N ASN A 129 5.21 -13.94 14.80
CA ASN A 129 6.52 -13.31 14.75
C ASN A 129 6.62 -12.34 13.57
N LEU A 130 7.12 -11.13 13.84
CA LEU A 130 7.46 -10.20 12.77
C LEU A 130 8.71 -10.67 12.04
N LYS A 131 8.66 -10.57 10.71
CA LYS A 131 9.86 -10.65 9.89
C LYS A 131 10.77 -9.46 10.13
N THR A 132 12.06 -9.65 10.03
CA THR A 132 13.02 -8.56 10.04
C THR A 132 12.93 -7.73 8.75
N ILE A 133 13.49 -6.54 8.77
CA ILE A 133 13.58 -5.68 7.59
C ILE A 133 14.38 -6.40 6.49
N GLU A 134 15.44 -7.09 6.86
CA GLU A 134 16.29 -7.84 5.96
C GLU A 134 15.57 -9.01 5.28
N GLU A 135 14.72 -9.74 6.00
CA GLU A 135 13.90 -10.82 5.44
C GLU A 135 12.91 -10.29 4.42
N ILE A 136 12.20 -9.20 4.74
CA ILE A 136 11.27 -8.53 3.82
C ILE A 136 12.01 -8.01 2.59
N GLN A 137 13.17 -7.38 2.79
CA GLN A 137 13.99 -6.85 1.71
C GLN A 137 14.46 -7.96 0.76
N HIS A 138 14.89 -9.11 1.29
CA HIS A 138 15.26 -10.27 0.48
C HIS A 138 14.09 -10.76 -0.39
N GLU A 139 12.90 -10.91 0.18
CA GLU A 139 11.72 -11.34 -0.58
C GLU A 139 11.38 -10.36 -1.72
N ILE A 140 11.52 -9.05 -1.50
CA ILE A 140 11.30 -8.02 -2.52
C ILE A 140 12.35 -8.14 -3.64
N ILE A 141 13.64 -8.26 -3.29
CA ILE A 141 14.74 -8.38 -4.26
C ILE A 141 14.59 -9.65 -5.08
N ASP A 142 14.34 -10.79 -4.44
CA ASP A 142 14.12 -12.07 -5.12
C ASP A 142 12.95 -12.00 -6.09
N THR A 143 11.85 -11.33 -5.69
CA THR A 143 10.69 -11.14 -6.55
C THR A 143 11.01 -10.27 -7.75
N LEU A 144 11.74 -9.17 -7.56
CA LEU A 144 12.19 -8.28 -8.64
C LEU A 144 13.08 -9.02 -9.64
N ALA A 145 14.00 -9.86 -9.16
CA ALA A 145 14.85 -10.70 -10.02
C ALA A 145 14.02 -11.74 -10.79
N LYS A 146 13.15 -12.50 -10.12
CA LYS A 146 12.25 -13.48 -10.76
C LYS A 146 11.33 -12.87 -11.80
N ARG A 147 10.88 -11.64 -11.60
CA ARG A 147 10.04 -10.90 -12.53
C ARG A 147 10.85 -10.20 -13.64
N GLY A 148 12.19 -10.25 -13.59
CA GLY A 148 13.07 -9.68 -14.60
C GLY A 148 13.27 -8.16 -14.54
N PHE A 149 12.95 -7.53 -13.40
CA PHE A 149 13.18 -6.10 -13.20
C PHE A 149 14.62 -5.76 -12.86
N ILE A 150 15.35 -6.71 -12.28
CA ILE A 150 16.78 -6.60 -11.95
C ILE A 150 17.51 -7.89 -12.35
N ASN A 151 18.81 -7.80 -12.58
CA ASN A 151 19.67 -8.98 -12.76
C ASN A 151 19.98 -9.59 -11.40
N GLU A 152 20.18 -10.92 -11.37
CA GLU A 152 20.66 -11.64 -10.20
C GLU A 152 22.08 -11.20 -9.79
#